data_39e8d772c3281e676bdc15a58894139f
#
_entry.id   39e8d772c3281e676bdc15a58894139f
#
_cell.length_a   1.000
_cell.length_b   1.000
_cell.length_c   1.000
_cell.angle_alpha   90.00
_cell.angle_beta   90.00
_cell.angle_gamma   90.00
#
_symmetry.space_group_name_H-M   'P 1'
#
loop_
_entity.id
_entity.type
_entity.pdbx_description
1 polymer ?
#
loop_
_entity_poly.entity_id
_entity_poly.type
_entity_poly.pdbx_seq_one_letter_code
_entity_poly.pdbx_strand_id
1 'polypeptide(L)'
;LGWSLAVTVASLAEVFIISVLVSPALPRLNLRQISEPPVTTDIRSQPPRLSANRAEQKAARARGGLKGSLNRSQVKPPVPAAGADQLTSRPLALGFYVNWDDSSYVSLKRHLDQLDQLVPEWLWLQAGDHPVVSDIDPRALDLVRSWRPDLPIIPMIHNLKDGKWEPQTLARQIADEASRSRLVNDLARFVGDNHFQGVCIDFEDVPDASRKNLLAFMQSLHAAFKQRNWVVMQVAPFDDSGWDYRAYAAASDYLLLTAYDEHWGDGAPGSVAGQPWFEETLAKRMRELDGAHTIICIGGFGYDWQEEGETRTLTFQEALLEARDSEANVEFDPETRNPFFSFEEEDGSEHAVWFLDGVTAFNQMRASRAYNVAGFALWRMGSEDPSLWSVFGDQWTGAPSDATAGPEGPAGPAGPAVLTRVVYGYDVDFEGEGEILQVEASPKEGSREINVDADDGLISSERYLEIPSPYVIRRVGWRPGMVALTFDDGPDEKWTPQILDILKRENVQATFFIIGKNGQANPGLIKRIIAEGHDIGNHTFTHPNLGEMPGRVTELELTATQRLIESLTGRSTRLFRAPYLGDAEPQTPDE
;
A
#
# COMPACT_ATOMS: atom_id res chain seq x y z
N LEU A 1 14.78 47.78 -10.93
CA LEU A 1 16.14 47.49 -11.42
C LEU A 1 16.22 45.97 -11.59
N GLY A 2 16.06 45.56 -12.87
CA GLY A 2 16.05 44.16 -13.23
C GLY A 2 17.46 43.59 -13.23
N TRP A 3 17.58 42.39 -12.66
CA TRP A 3 18.74 41.52 -12.81
C TRP A 3 18.36 40.36 -13.72
N SER A 4 18.94 40.34 -14.91
CA SER A 4 18.89 39.17 -15.81
C SER A 4 20.06 38.28 -15.45
N LEU A 5 19.81 37.12 -14.87
CA LEU A 5 20.79 36.04 -14.77
C LEU A 5 20.69 35.21 -16.05
N ALA A 6 21.64 35.38 -16.97
CA ALA A 6 21.78 34.50 -18.12
C ALA A 6 22.61 33.29 -17.69
N VAL A 7 21.98 32.12 -17.59
CA VAL A 7 22.68 30.85 -17.43
C VAL A 7 22.91 30.28 -18.81
N THR A 8 24.17 30.26 -19.26
CA THR A 8 24.57 29.57 -20.48
C THR A 8 24.92 28.13 -20.11
N VAL A 9 24.09 27.18 -20.53
CA VAL A 9 24.38 25.75 -20.39
C VAL A 9 25.22 25.33 -21.59
N ALA A 10 26.50 25.01 -21.37
CA ALA A 10 27.33 24.32 -22.34
C ALA A 10 27.26 22.81 -22.07
N SER A 11 26.76 22.05 -23.05
CA SER A 11 26.76 20.60 -23.02
C SER A 11 28.16 20.04 -23.14
N LEU A 12 28.58 19.18 -22.20
CA LEU A 12 29.34 17.93 -22.36
C LEU A 12 29.85 17.44 -20.99
N ALA A 13 29.24 16.35 -20.53
CA ALA A 13 29.80 15.35 -19.62
C ALA A 13 30.52 15.84 -18.35
N GLU A 14 29.81 16.57 -17.49
CA GLU A 14 29.96 16.63 -16.03
C GLU A 14 28.87 17.57 -15.51
N VAL A 15 27.79 17.00 -15.00
CA VAL A 15 26.60 17.75 -14.55
C VAL A 15 26.85 18.21 -13.11
N PHE A 16 27.11 19.49 -12.90
CA PHE A 16 26.94 20.10 -11.59
C PHE A 16 25.46 20.36 -11.36
N ILE A 17 24.84 19.64 -10.44
CA ILE A 17 23.46 19.92 -10.05
C ILE A 17 23.46 21.15 -9.15
N ILE A 18 22.90 22.25 -9.63
CA ILE A 18 22.58 23.41 -8.81
C ILE A 18 21.13 23.24 -8.36
N SER A 19 20.92 22.85 -7.12
CA SER A 19 19.57 22.79 -6.53
C SER A 19 19.26 24.17 -5.94
N VAL A 20 18.21 24.81 -6.43
CA VAL A 20 17.70 26.08 -5.89
C VAL A 20 16.42 25.79 -5.15
N LEU A 21 16.47 25.83 -3.85
CA LEU A 21 15.30 25.68 -2.98
C LEU A 21 14.51 27.00 -2.95
N VAL A 22 13.31 27.00 -3.50
CA VAL A 22 12.46 28.19 -3.61
C VAL A 22 11.29 28.08 -2.64
N SER A 23 11.20 29.02 -1.71
CA SER A 23 10.02 29.15 -0.85
C SER A 23 8.77 29.51 -1.69
N PRO A 24 7.60 28.92 -1.40
CA PRO A 24 6.35 29.17 -2.14
C PRO A 24 5.82 30.61 -2.09
N ALA A 25 6.41 31.50 -1.30
CA ALA A 25 5.99 32.91 -1.16
C ALA A 25 6.53 33.86 -2.25
N LEU A 26 7.33 33.42 -3.21
CA LEU A 26 7.77 34.26 -4.32
C LEU A 26 6.77 34.21 -5.49
N PRO A 27 6.47 35.38 -6.17
CA PRO A 27 5.61 35.38 -7.34
C PRO A 27 6.21 34.48 -8.42
N ARG A 28 5.39 33.59 -8.98
CA ARG A 28 5.78 32.60 -10.00
C ARG A 28 6.53 33.28 -11.15
N LEU A 29 7.83 33.07 -11.23
CA LEU A 29 8.61 33.35 -12.42
C LEU A 29 8.16 32.40 -13.52
N ASN A 30 7.73 32.96 -14.64
CA ASN A 30 7.17 32.23 -15.77
C ASN A 30 8.32 31.57 -16.59
N LEU A 31 8.77 30.40 -16.17
CA LEU A 31 9.78 29.59 -16.85
C LEU A 31 9.18 28.80 -18.03
N ARG A 32 8.49 29.49 -18.94
CA ARG A 32 8.13 28.93 -20.26
C ARG A 32 9.31 29.07 -21.20
N GLN A 33 10.30 28.22 -21.10
CA GLN A 33 11.20 27.82 -22.21
C GLN A 33 12.38 26.98 -21.66
N ILE A 34 12.09 25.82 -21.10
CA ILE A 34 13.06 24.71 -21.10
C ILE A 34 12.22 23.45 -21.36
N SER A 35 12.40 22.88 -22.54
CA SER A 35 11.76 21.66 -23.00
C SER A 35 12.49 20.47 -22.41
N GLU A 36 12.00 20.01 -21.26
CA GLU A 36 11.97 18.62 -20.80
C GLU A 36 11.12 18.62 -19.53
N PRO A 37 10.14 17.73 -19.40
CA PRO A 37 9.26 17.77 -18.25
C PRO A 37 10.05 17.36 -17.00
N PRO A 38 9.99 18.12 -15.92
CA PRO A 38 10.36 17.58 -14.63
C PRO A 38 9.41 16.42 -14.34
N VAL A 39 9.95 15.29 -13.96
CA VAL A 39 9.19 14.26 -13.27
C VAL A 39 8.79 14.89 -11.94
N THR A 40 7.65 15.54 -11.91
CA THR A 40 6.98 15.87 -10.66
C THR A 40 6.27 14.61 -10.22
N THR A 41 6.91 13.84 -9.39
CA THR A 41 6.22 12.89 -8.54
C THR A 41 5.48 13.67 -7.48
N ASP A 42 4.34 14.26 -7.85
CA ASP A 42 3.31 14.60 -6.90
C ASP A 42 2.45 13.34 -6.76
N ILE A 43 3.00 12.36 -6.04
CA ILE A 43 2.30 11.11 -5.71
C ILE A 43 1.69 11.27 -4.32
N ARG A 44 0.71 12.16 -4.22
CA ARG A 44 -0.46 11.88 -3.42
C ARG A 44 -1.50 11.31 -4.38
N SER A 45 -1.28 10.08 -4.84
CA SER A 45 -2.31 9.30 -5.49
C SER A 45 -3.29 8.89 -4.39
N GLN A 46 -4.41 9.60 -4.33
CA GLN A 46 -5.57 9.10 -3.61
C GLN A 46 -5.84 7.67 -4.09
N PRO A 47 -6.15 6.73 -3.19
CA PRO A 47 -6.57 5.40 -3.60
C PRO A 47 -7.74 5.48 -4.58
N PRO A 48 -7.88 4.55 -5.52
CA PRO A 48 -8.93 4.56 -6.52
C PRO A 48 -10.29 4.58 -5.84
N ARG A 49 -11.10 5.58 -6.16
CA ARG A 49 -12.47 5.73 -5.65
C ARG A 49 -13.32 4.58 -6.19
N LEU A 50 -13.87 3.79 -5.32
CA LEU A 50 -14.94 2.86 -5.68
C LEU A 50 -16.16 3.66 -6.15
N SER A 51 -16.74 3.29 -7.28
CA SER A 51 -17.58 4.17 -8.10
C SER A 51 -18.93 4.59 -7.51
N ALA A 52 -19.36 5.81 -7.89
CA ALA A 52 -20.67 6.40 -7.56
C ALA A 52 -21.88 5.54 -8.01
N ASN A 53 -21.73 4.72 -9.05
CA ASN A 53 -22.84 3.91 -9.58
C ASN A 53 -23.29 2.77 -8.67
N ARG A 54 -22.41 2.25 -7.82
CA ARG A 54 -22.75 1.23 -6.82
C ARG A 54 -23.66 1.83 -5.73
N ALA A 55 -23.43 3.12 -5.39
CA ALA A 55 -24.20 3.86 -4.41
C ALA A 55 -25.66 4.08 -4.86
N GLU A 56 -25.87 4.52 -6.10
CA GLU A 56 -27.22 4.77 -6.62
C GLU A 56 -28.06 3.50 -6.73
N GLN A 57 -27.48 2.37 -7.10
CA GLN A 57 -28.19 1.09 -7.17
C GLN A 57 -28.55 0.53 -5.79
N LYS A 58 -27.67 0.68 -4.77
CA LYS A 58 -27.98 0.30 -3.38
C LYS A 58 -28.94 1.28 -2.71
N ALA A 59 -28.78 2.58 -2.90
CA ALA A 59 -29.67 3.59 -2.34
C ALA A 59 -31.12 3.48 -2.88
N ALA A 60 -31.30 3.10 -4.13
CA ALA A 60 -32.61 2.83 -4.70
C ALA A 60 -33.29 1.59 -4.07
N ARG A 61 -32.51 0.61 -3.62
CA ARG A 61 -33.01 -0.59 -2.92
C ARG A 61 -33.30 -0.33 -1.43
N ALA A 62 -32.54 0.49 -0.75
CA ALA A 62 -32.74 0.84 0.66
C ALA A 62 -34.03 1.69 0.89
N ARG A 63 -34.46 2.49 -0.09
CA ARG A 63 -35.70 3.27 0.01
C ARG A 63 -36.99 2.44 -0.15
N GLY A 64 -36.91 1.16 -0.56
CA GLY A 64 -38.02 0.22 -0.71
C GLY A 64 -38.33 -0.66 0.49
N GLY A 65 -37.55 -0.62 1.56
CA GLY A 65 -37.64 -1.53 2.71
C GLY A 65 -38.26 -0.88 3.94
N LEU A 66 -39.45 -0.80 3.99
CA LEU A 66 -40.52 -1.08 4.97
C LEU A 66 -40.26 -1.12 6.47
N LYS A 67 -41.09 -0.31 7.10
CA LYS A 67 -41.59 -0.49 8.47
C LYS A 67 -42.23 -1.87 8.63
N GLY A 68 -41.60 -2.74 9.38
CA GLY A 68 -42.14 -4.02 9.81
C GLY A 68 -41.38 -4.54 11.00
N SER A 69 -41.89 -4.24 12.22
CA SER A 69 -41.49 -4.91 13.45
C SER A 69 -41.71 -6.42 13.26
N LEU A 70 -40.67 -7.19 13.09
CA LEU A 70 -40.73 -8.65 13.10
C LEU A 70 -39.98 -9.18 14.33
N ASN A 71 -40.77 -9.87 15.13
CA ASN A 71 -40.42 -10.68 16.26
C ASN A 71 -39.22 -11.60 15.93
N ARG A 72 -38.05 -11.31 16.49
CA ARG A 72 -36.85 -12.13 16.34
C ARG A 72 -37.06 -13.44 17.13
N SER A 73 -37.51 -14.49 16.46
CA SER A 73 -37.23 -15.84 16.89
C SER A 73 -35.79 -16.13 16.60
N GLN A 74 -35.02 -16.37 17.67
CA GLN A 74 -33.61 -16.79 17.60
C GLN A 74 -33.53 -18.12 16.82
N VAL A 75 -33.25 -18.07 15.54
CA VAL A 75 -32.72 -19.23 14.84
C VAL A 75 -31.19 -19.12 14.97
N LYS A 76 -30.65 -19.82 15.96
CA LYS A 76 -29.20 -20.08 16.02
C LYS A 76 -28.79 -20.72 14.67
N PRO A 77 -27.77 -20.25 13.98
CA PRO A 77 -27.21 -21.00 12.86
C PRO A 77 -26.83 -22.40 13.33
N PRO A 78 -26.91 -23.42 12.50
CA PRO A 78 -26.56 -24.77 12.88
C PRO A 78 -25.10 -24.79 13.30
N VAL A 79 -24.86 -25.09 14.60
CA VAL A 79 -23.52 -25.38 15.11
C VAL A 79 -23.04 -26.61 14.34
N PRO A 80 -21.90 -26.59 13.63
CA PRO A 80 -21.37 -27.78 12.99
C PRO A 80 -21.16 -28.85 14.05
N ALA A 81 -21.60 -30.07 13.76
CA ALA A 81 -21.41 -31.20 14.65
C ALA A 81 -19.91 -31.35 14.97
N ALA A 82 -19.60 -31.53 16.26
CA ALA A 82 -18.24 -31.80 16.71
C ALA A 82 -17.69 -33.04 15.97
N GLY A 83 -16.87 -32.84 14.97
CA GLY A 83 -16.32 -33.86 14.09
C GLY A 83 -15.56 -33.30 12.89
N ALA A 84 -15.50 -31.98 12.69
CA ALA A 84 -14.86 -31.33 11.53
C ALA A 84 -13.35 -31.05 11.73
N ASP A 85 -12.64 -31.90 12.44
CA ASP A 85 -11.22 -31.69 12.81
C ASP A 85 -10.21 -32.28 11.79
N GLN A 86 -10.60 -32.43 10.53
CA GLN A 86 -9.65 -32.83 9.48
C GLN A 86 -9.74 -31.91 8.28
N LEU A 87 -9.18 -30.68 8.39
CA LEU A 87 -8.68 -29.97 7.22
C LEU A 87 -7.50 -30.80 6.68
N THR A 88 -7.64 -31.38 5.50
CA THR A 88 -6.59 -32.15 4.84
C THR A 88 -5.47 -31.26 4.27
N SER A 89 -5.68 -29.93 4.25
CA SER A 89 -4.71 -28.90 3.88
C SER A 89 -5.07 -27.57 4.55
N ARG A 90 -4.07 -26.74 4.85
CA ARG A 90 -4.33 -25.36 5.31
C ARG A 90 -4.94 -24.53 4.18
N PRO A 91 -5.75 -23.49 4.49
CA PRO A 91 -6.22 -22.54 3.49
C PRO A 91 -5.05 -21.82 2.79
N LEU A 92 -5.22 -21.51 1.50
CA LEU A 92 -4.27 -20.72 0.74
C LEU A 92 -4.21 -19.29 1.27
N ALA A 93 -3.03 -18.69 1.27
CA ALA A 93 -2.78 -17.29 1.58
C ALA A 93 -2.40 -16.53 0.30
N LEU A 94 -3.24 -15.58 -0.10
CA LEU A 94 -3.04 -14.74 -1.28
C LEU A 94 -2.83 -13.29 -0.85
N GLY A 95 -1.90 -12.58 -1.51
CA GLY A 95 -1.72 -11.13 -1.33
C GLY A 95 -2.01 -10.38 -2.62
N PHE A 96 -2.90 -9.40 -2.55
CA PHE A 96 -3.03 -8.41 -3.63
C PHE A 96 -1.92 -7.38 -3.48
N TYR A 97 -1.13 -7.22 -4.53
CA TYR A 97 -0.02 -6.29 -4.61
C TYR A 97 -0.36 -5.14 -5.57
N VAL A 98 -0.03 -3.92 -5.17
CA VAL A 98 -0.18 -2.73 -6.00
C VAL A 98 1.16 -2.03 -6.18
N ASN A 99 1.43 -1.46 -7.37
CA ASN A 99 2.69 -0.77 -7.68
C ASN A 99 2.63 0.76 -7.50
N TRP A 100 1.47 1.29 -7.17
CA TRP A 100 1.25 2.72 -6.91
C TRP A 100 1.41 3.10 -5.43
N ASP A 101 1.72 2.14 -4.56
CA ASP A 101 1.95 2.33 -3.12
C ASP A 101 3.19 1.52 -2.68
N ASP A 102 4.25 2.21 -2.31
CA ASP A 102 5.50 1.58 -1.91
C ASP A 102 5.37 0.73 -0.64
N SER A 103 4.38 1.01 0.22
CA SER A 103 4.06 0.18 1.37
C SER A 103 3.67 -1.25 0.98
N SER A 104 3.06 -1.41 -0.21
CA SER A 104 2.76 -2.73 -0.77
C SER A 104 4.02 -3.54 -1.06
N TYR A 105 5.08 -2.90 -1.57
CA TYR A 105 6.37 -3.55 -1.79
C TYR A 105 7.06 -3.95 -0.47
N VAL A 106 6.99 -3.10 0.56
CA VAL A 106 7.56 -3.41 1.88
C VAL A 106 6.80 -4.56 2.54
N SER A 107 5.48 -4.56 2.48
CA SER A 107 4.66 -5.68 2.97
C SER A 107 5.01 -6.98 2.23
N LEU A 108 5.09 -6.95 0.90
CA LEU A 108 5.51 -8.10 0.09
C LEU A 108 6.89 -8.61 0.50
N LYS A 109 7.88 -7.73 0.64
CA LYS A 109 9.24 -8.08 1.03
C LYS A 109 9.31 -8.74 2.41
N ARG A 110 8.50 -8.26 3.37
CA ARG A 110 8.46 -8.79 4.75
C ARG A 110 7.72 -10.12 4.87
N HIS A 111 6.70 -10.34 4.03
CA HIS A 111 5.76 -11.45 4.17
C HIS A 111 5.72 -12.42 2.99
N LEU A 112 6.69 -12.30 2.07
CA LEU A 112 6.79 -13.13 0.87
C LEU A 112 6.74 -14.64 1.16
N ASP A 113 7.38 -15.06 2.26
CA ASP A 113 7.44 -16.48 2.66
C ASP A 113 6.10 -17.02 3.19
N GLN A 114 5.16 -16.14 3.53
CA GLN A 114 3.86 -16.51 4.05
C GLN A 114 2.79 -16.66 2.95
N LEU A 115 3.11 -16.24 1.72
CA LEU A 115 2.19 -16.31 0.59
C LEU A 115 2.26 -17.65 -0.14
N ASP A 116 1.10 -18.11 -0.60
CA ASP A 116 0.95 -19.21 -1.56
C ASP A 116 0.80 -18.71 -2.98
N GLN A 117 0.26 -17.51 -3.16
CA GLN A 117 0.10 -16.89 -4.48
C GLN A 117 0.17 -15.36 -4.33
N LEU A 118 0.77 -14.72 -5.33
CA LEU A 118 0.78 -13.25 -5.45
C LEU A 118 -0.18 -12.83 -6.57
N VAL A 119 -1.06 -11.88 -6.26
CA VAL A 119 -2.05 -11.34 -7.21
C VAL A 119 -1.76 -9.84 -7.42
N PRO A 120 -0.82 -9.50 -8.32
CA PRO A 120 -0.45 -8.12 -8.55
C PRO A 120 -1.41 -7.41 -9.50
N GLU A 121 -1.75 -6.16 -9.20
CA GLU A 121 -2.57 -5.25 -10.01
C GLU A 121 -1.72 -4.65 -11.15
N TRP A 122 -1.32 -5.48 -12.10
CA TRP A 122 -0.41 -5.08 -13.18
C TRP A 122 -1.07 -4.91 -14.54
N LEU A 123 -2.38 -5.17 -14.66
CA LEU A 123 -3.06 -5.09 -15.94
C LEU A 123 -4.32 -4.24 -15.85
N TRP A 124 -4.55 -3.44 -16.88
CA TRP A 124 -5.83 -2.76 -17.05
C TRP A 124 -6.36 -2.84 -18.46
N LEU A 125 -7.68 -2.68 -18.56
CA LEU A 125 -8.40 -2.75 -19.81
C LEU A 125 -8.42 -1.37 -20.49
N GLN A 126 -8.10 -1.34 -21.79
CA GLN A 126 -8.23 -0.14 -22.60
C GLN A 126 -9.10 -0.36 -23.84
N ALA A 127 -9.50 0.75 -24.48
CA ALA A 127 -10.18 0.71 -25.76
C ALA A 127 -9.21 0.38 -26.92
N GLY A 128 -9.72 -0.27 -27.97
CA GLY A 128 -8.95 -0.55 -29.20
C GLY A 128 -8.69 -2.03 -29.42
N ASP A 129 -7.81 -2.33 -30.38
CA ASP A 129 -7.52 -3.70 -30.84
C ASP A 129 -6.52 -4.46 -29.94
N HIS A 130 -5.82 -3.74 -29.06
CA HIS A 130 -4.94 -4.30 -28.03
C HIS A 130 -5.49 -3.88 -26.66
N PRO A 131 -6.49 -4.63 -26.14
CA PRO A 131 -7.24 -4.21 -24.97
C PRO A 131 -6.48 -4.33 -23.65
N VAL A 132 -5.38 -5.06 -23.58
CA VAL A 132 -4.62 -5.30 -22.35
C VAL A 132 -3.41 -4.37 -22.32
N VAL A 133 -3.33 -3.56 -21.28
CA VAL A 133 -2.13 -2.76 -20.94
C VAL A 133 -1.52 -3.33 -19.69
N SER A 134 -0.19 -3.27 -19.58
CA SER A 134 0.53 -3.79 -18.42
C SER A 134 1.53 -2.79 -17.88
N ASP A 135 1.66 -2.78 -16.56
CA ASP A 135 2.69 -2.06 -15.81
C ASP A 135 3.24 -3.00 -14.73
N ILE A 136 4.23 -3.78 -15.10
CA ILE A 136 4.87 -4.74 -14.19
C ILE A 136 5.88 -3.99 -13.33
N ASP A 137 5.74 -4.03 -12.01
CA ASP A 137 6.80 -3.56 -11.10
C ASP A 137 8.01 -4.50 -11.16
N PRO A 138 9.15 -4.05 -11.71
CA PRO A 138 10.35 -4.87 -11.80
C PRO A 138 10.91 -5.23 -10.43
N ARG A 139 10.77 -4.38 -9.41
CA ARG A 139 11.25 -4.62 -8.04
C ARG A 139 10.55 -5.84 -7.43
N ALA A 140 9.20 -5.84 -7.50
CA ALA A 140 8.40 -6.94 -6.99
C ALA A 140 8.65 -8.25 -7.75
N LEU A 141 8.73 -8.16 -9.09
CA LEU A 141 9.00 -9.33 -9.92
C LEU A 141 10.37 -9.93 -9.64
N ASP A 142 11.42 -9.11 -9.54
CA ASP A 142 12.79 -9.55 -9.24
C ASP A 142 12.91 -10.10 -7.81
N LEU A 143 12.22 -9.51 -6.85
CA LEU A 143 12.13 -10.01 -5.48
C LEU A 143 11.56 -11.43 -5.45
N VAL A 144 10.38 -11.63 -6.05
CA VAL A 144 9.72 -12.96 -6.09
C VAL A 144 10.61 -13.98 -6.81
N ARG A 145 11.12 -13.66 -8.00
CA ARG A 145 11.96 -14.58 -8.79
C ARG A 145 13.27 -14.96 -8.10
N SER A 146 13.81 -14.05 -7.28
CA SER A 146 15.07 -14.29 -6.56
C SER A 146 14.90 -15.11 -5.28
N TRP A 147 13.81 -14.88 -4.53
CA TRP A 147 13.64 -15.47 -3.21
C TRP A 147 12.58 -16.58 -3.15
N ARG A 148 11.53 -16.49 -3.95
CA ARG A 148 10.43 -17.47 -4.04
C ARG A 148 10.09 -17.77 -5.51
N PRO A 149 11.04 -18.33 -6.29
CA PRO A 149 10.82 -18.63 -7.71
C PRO A 149 9.70 -19.64 -7.97
N ASP A 150 9.27 -20.35 -6.94
CA ASP A 150 8.15 -21.29 -6.91
C ASP A 150 6.79 -20.63 -6.67
N LEU A 151 6.76 -19.37 -6.18
CA LEU A 151 5.52 -18.67 -5.87
C LEU A 151 4.75 -18.33 -7.16
N PRO A 152 3.51 -18.82 -7.33
CA PRO A 152 2.69 -18.46 -8.47
C PRO A 152 2.36 -16.96 -8.47
N ILE A 153 2.57 -16.32 -9.61
CA ILE A 153 2.15 -14.93 -9.87
C ILE A 153 0.94 -14.98 -10.79
N ILE A 154 -0.19 -14.41 -10.33
CA ILE A 154 -1.48 -14.39 -11.01
C ILE A 154 -1.89 -12.92 -11.22
N PRO A 155 -1.38 -12.22 -12.25
CA PRO A 155 -1.67 -10.81 -12.46
C PRO A 155 -3.17 -10.53 -12.55
N MET A 156 -3.61 -9.46 -11.87
CA MET A 156 -4.98 -8.99 -11.92
C MET A 156 -5.16 -7.99 -13.05
N ILE A 157 -6.28 -8.12 -13.78
CA ILE A 157 -6.74 -7.14 -14.75
C ILE A 157 -8.04 -6.51 -14.27
N HIS A 158 -8.09 -5.18 -14.32
CA HIS A 158 -9.25 -4.37 -13.98
C HIS A 158 -9.65 -3.42 -15.11
N ASN A 159 -10.82 -2.81 -15.00
CA ASN A 159 -11.29 -1.76 -15.92
C ASN A 159 -11.32 -0.37 -15.27
N LEU A 160 -10.44 -0.12 -14.28
CA LEU A 160 -10.24 1.18 -13.66
C LEU A 160 -9.26 1.99 -14.49
N LYS A 161 -9.54 3.28 -14.68
CA LYS A 161 -8.63 4.24 -15.32
C LYS A 161 -8.78 5.61 -14.69
N ASP A 162 -7.66 6.23 -14.34
CA ASP A 162 -7.61 7.56 -13.71
C ASP A 162 -8.60 7.68 -12.52
N GLY A 163 -8.65 6.64 -11.67
CA GLY A 163 -9.53 6.56 -10.50
C GLY A 163 -11.02 6.35 -10.80
N LYS A 164 -11.40 6.00 -12.05
CA LYS A 164 -12.80 5.75 -12.44
C LYS A 164 -12.96 4.44 -13.18
N TRP A 165 -14.02 3.72 -12.85
CA TRP A 165 -14.39 2.52 -13.60
C TRP A 165 -14.83 2.90 -15.01
N GLU A 166 -14.46 2.06 -15.99
CA GLU A 166 -14.72 2.25 -17.42
C GLU A 166 -15.73 1.21 -17.97
N PRO A 167 -17.02 1.25 -17.53
CA PRO A 167 -18.01 0.25 -17.92
C PRO A 167 -18.23 0.19 -19.43
N GLN A 168 -18.13 1.32 -20.13
CA GLN A 168 -18.33 1.37 -21.58
C GLN A 168 -17.17 0.75 -22.35
N THR A 169 -15.94 0.88 -21.85
CA THR A 169 -14.75 0.21 -22.41
C THR A 169 -14.89 -1.29 -22.23
N LEU A 170 -15.22 -1.75 -21.02
CA LEU A 170 -15.49 -3.15 -20.74
C LEU A 170 -16.58 -3.71 -21.66
N ALA A 171 -17.74 -3.04 -21.72
CA ALA A 171 -18.87 -3.48 -22.55
C ALA A 171 -18.47 -3.69 -24.02
N ARG A 172 -17.64 -2.80 -24.60
CA ARG A 172 -17.14 -2.93 -25.98
C ARG A 172 -16.19 -4.11 -26.14
N GLN A 173 -15.27 -4.32 -25.19
CA GLN A 173 -14.27 -5.39 -25.29
C GLN A 173 -14.83 -6.80 -25.11
N ILE A 174 -16.03 -6.92 -24.54
CA ILE A 174 -16.72 -8.21 -24.38
C ILE A 174 -17.99 -8.33 -25.24
N ALA A 175 -18.29 -7.36 -26.11
CA ALA A 175 -19.56 -7.24 -26.82
C ALA A 175 -19.92 -8.48 -27.69
N ASP A 176 -18.95 -8.99 -28.41
CA ASP A 176 -19.11 -10.09 -29.34
C ASP A 176 -17.99 -11.14 -29.22
N GLU A 177 -18.14 -12.26 -29.92
CA GLU A 177 -17.18 -13.36 -29.88
C GLU A 177 -15.76 -12.95 -30.35
N ALA A 178 -15.68 -12.09 -31.38
CA ALA A 178 -14.41 -11.66 -31.93
C ALA A 178 -13.65 -10.78 -30.92
N SER A 179 -14.36 -9.87 -30.26
CA SER A 179 -13.78 -9.01 -29.20
C SER A 179 -13.34 -9.82 -28.00
N ARG A 180 -14.18 -10.74 -27.50
CA ARG A 180 -13.80 -11.66 -26.42
C ARG A 180 -12.59 -12.51 -26.78
N SER A 181 -12.54 -13.05 -28.01
CA SER A 181 -11.40 -13.84 -28.47
C SER A 181 -10.09 -13.04 -28.51
N ARG A 182 -10.15 -11.76 -28.93
CA ARG A 182 -8.97 -10.87 -28.89
C ARG A 182 -8.47 -10.68 -27.45
N LEU A 183 -9.38 -10.35 -26.53
CA LEU A 183 -9.03 -10.16 -25.11
C LEU A 183 -8.42 -11.44 -24.50
N VAL A 184 -9.03 -12.61 -24.73
CA VAL A 184 -8.49 -13.91 -24.29
C VAL A 184 -7.10 -14.17 -24.86
N ASN A 185 -6.88 -13.88 -26.15
CA ASN A 185 -5.58 -14.11 -26.79
C ASN A 185 -4.50 -13.14 -26.26
N ASP A 186 -4.85 -11.89 -26.01
CA ASP A 186 -3.91 -10.91 -25.45
C ASP A 186 -3.52 -11.28 -24.02
N LEU A 187 -4.47 -11.69 -23.18
CA LEU A 187 -4.18 -12.20 -21.83
C LEU A 187 -3.33 -13.48 -21.89
N ALA A 188 -3.67 -14.42 -22.78
CA ALA A 188 -2.91 -15.64 -22.92
C ALA A 188 -1.47 -15.40 -23.41
N ARG A 189 -1.27 -14.42 -24.29
CA ARG A 189 0.06 -14.00 -24.73
C ARG A 189 0.84 -13.40 -23.56
N PHE A 190 0.24 -12.44 -22.84
CA PHE A 190 0.88 -11.79 -21.70
C PHE A 190 1.32 -12.80 -20.63
N VAL A 191 0.43 -13.70 -20.22
CA VAL A 191 0.74 -14.76 -19.24
C VAL A 191 1.87 -15.67 -19.74
N GLY A 192 1.82 -16.08 -21.03
CA GLY A 192 2.83 -16.95 -21.62
C GLY A 192 4.20 -16.30 -21.77
N ASP A 193 4.24 -15.06 -22.27
CA ASP A 193 5.50 -14.32 -22.51
C ASP A 193 6.24 -14.01 -21.20
N ASN A 194 5.50 -13.80 -20.11
CA ASN A 194 6.05 -13.50 -18.79
C ASN A 194 6.19 -14.73 -17.89
N HIS A 195 5.81 -15.92 -18.34
CA HIS A 195 5.85 -17.16 -17.56
C HIS A 195 5.03 -17.11 -16.26
N PHE A 196 3.91 -16.39 -16.27
CA PHE A 196 2.98 -16.34 -15.14
C PHE A 196 2.08 -17.60 -15.13
N GLN A 197 1.40 -17.84 -14.00
CA GLN A 197 0.66 -19.08 -13.78
C GLN A 197 -0.86 -18.92 -14.00
N GLY A 198 -1.33 -17.72 -14.34
CA GLY A 198 -2.75 -17.47 -14.56
C GLY A 198 -3.08 -15.99 -14.65
N VAL A 199 -4.36 -15.68 -14.47
CA VAL A 199 -4.88 -14.30 -14.42
C VAL A 199 -6.03 -14.20 -13.43
N CYS A 200 -6.13 -13.07 -12.74
CA CYS A 200 -7.27 -12.69 -11.91
C CYS A 200 -8.08 -11.61 -12.64
N ILE A 201 -9.39 -11.79 -12.74
CA ILE A 201 -10.29 -10.85 -13.40
C ILE A 201 -11.04 -10.06 -12.34
N ASP A 202 -10.90 -8.73 -12.40
CA ASP A 202 -11.57 -7.78 -11.52
C ASP A 202 -12.26 -6.69 -12.34
N PHE A 203 -13.40 -7.05 -12.95
CA PHE A 203 -14.19 -6.12 -13.74
C PHE A 203 -15.38 -5.62 -12.94
N GLU A 204 -15.38 -4.32 -12.69
CA GLU A 204 -16.39 -3.62 -11.89
C GLU A 204 -17.31 -2.76 -12.76
N ASP A 205 -18.39 -2.28 -12.17
CA ASP A 205 -19.43 -1.48 -12.85
C ASP A 205 -19.98 -2.12 -14.13
N VAL A 206 -20.08 -3.44 -14.13
CA VAL A 206 -20.55 -4.20 -15.30
C VAL A 206 -22.00 -3.83 -15.64
N PRO A 207 -22.27 -3.22 -16.81
CA PRO A 207 -23.64 -2.92 -17.20
C PRO A 207 -24.51 -4.19 -17.27
N ASP A 208 -25.74 -4.15 -16.78
CA ASP A 208 -26.64 -5.31 -16.74
C ASP A 208 -26.75 -5.99 -18.11
N ALA A 209 -26.81 -5.19 -19.19
CA ALA A 209 -26.87 -5.71 -20.57
C ALA A 209 -25.59 -6.49 -20.96
N SER A 210 -24.46 -6.26 -20.28
CA SER A 210 -23.17 -6.88 -20.58
C SER A 210 -22.87 -8.09 -19.71
N ARG A 211 -23.63 -8.38 -18.65
CA ARG A 211 -23.37 -9.49 -17.70
C ARG A 211 -23.30 -10.86 -18.41
N LYS A 212 -24.17 -11.11 -19.39
CA LYS A 212 -24.13 -12.35 -20.21
C LYS A 212 -22.85 -12.44 -21.04
N ASN A 213 -22.36 -11.30 -21.56
CA ASN A 213 -21.15 -11.26 -22.35
C ASN A 213 -19.92 -11.46 -21.47
N LEU A 214 -19.94 -10.93 -20.23
CA LEU A 214 -18.89 -11.17 -19.25
C LEU A 214 -18.80 -12.66 -18.89
N LEU A 215 -19.93 -13.32 -18.62
CA LEU A 215 -19.93 -14.75 -18.35
C LEU A 215 -19.41 -15.56 -19.57
N ALA A 216 -19.81 -15.20 -20.79
CA ALA A 216 -19.29 -15.83 -22.00
C ALA A 216 -17.79 -15.61 -22.21
N PHE A 217 -17.27 -14.42 -21.83
CA PHE A 217 -15.84 -14.14 -21.80
C PHE A 217 -15.14 -15.06 -20.78
N MET A 218 -15.63 -15.14 -19.56
CA MET A 218 -15.06 -15.99 -18.52
C MET A 218 -15.02 -17.47 -18.91
N GLN A 219 -16.08 -17.97 -19.51
CA GLN A 219 -16.12 -19.35 -20.02
C GLN A 219 -15.06 -19.58 -21.11
N SER A 220 -14.89 -18.64 -22.03
CA SER A 220 -13.90 -18.73 -23.11
C SER A 220 -12.47 -18.64 -22.54
N LEU A 221 -12.23 -17.75 -21.58
CA LEU A 221 -10.95 -17.57 -20.90
C LEU A 221 -10.57 -18.83 -20.14
N HIS A 222 -11.45 -19.34 -19.29
CA HIS A 222 -11.22 -20.55 -18.50
C HIS A 222 -10.92 -21.75 -19.39
N ALA A 223 -11.69 -21.96 -20.47
CA ALA A 223 -11.45 -23.04 -21.42
C ALA A 223 -10.06 -22.94 -22.09
N ALA A 224 -9.62 -21.73 -22.46
CA ALA A 224 -8.34 -21.50 -23.10
C ALA A 224 -7.15 -21.67 -22.12
N PHE A 225 -7.31 -21.24 -20.88
CA PHE A 225 -6.28 -21.29 -19.84
C PHE A 225 -6.11 -22.71 -19.28
N LYS A 226 -7.20 -23.43 -19.10
CA LYS A 226 -7.19 -24.83 -18.64
C LYS A 226 -6.35 -25.74 -19.54
N GLN A 227 -6.33 -25.51 -20.86
CA GLN A 227 -5.50 -26.27 -21.81
C GLN A 227 -3.99 -26.07 -21.58
N ARG A 228 -3.62 -25.00 -20.84
CA ARG A 228 -2.23 -24.62 -20.54
C ARG A 228 -1.88 -24.84 -19.07
N ASN A 229 -2.79 -25.41 -18.28
CA ASN A 229 -2.70 -25.51 -16.81
C ASN A 229 -2.49 -24.15 -16.13
N TRP A 230 -3.10 -23.09 -16.66
CA TRP A 230 -3.10 -21.77 -16.07
C TRP A 230 -4.38 -21.54 -15.29
N VAL A 231 -4.25 -20.85 -14.17
CA VAL A 231 -5.35 -20.55 -13.25
C VAL A 231 -6.15 -19.33 -13.73
N VAL A 232 -7.46 -19.39 -13.62
CA VAL A 232 -8.36 -18.26 -13.80
C VAL A 232 -9.09 -18.00 -12.50
N MET A 233 -8.89 -16.78 -11.96
CA MET A 233 -9.61 -16.27 -10.80
C MET A 233 -10.60 -15.21 -11.22
N GLN A 234 -11.76 -15.13 -10.54
CA GLN A 234 -12.76 -14.10 -10.73
C GLN A 234 -13.06 -13.43 -9.40
N VAL A 235 -12.83 -12.11 -9.31
CA VAL A 235 -13.29 -11.30 -8.19
C VAL A 235 -14.80 -11.07 -8.33
N ALA A 236 -15.55 -11.26 -7.25
CA ALA A 236 -16.97 -11.08 -7.22
C ALA A 236 -17.41 -10.37 -5.93
N PRO A 237 -18.43 -9.49 -5.98
CA PRO A 237 -18.95 -8.84 -4.79
C PRO A 237 -19.48 -9.87 -3.80
N PHE A 238 -19.30 -9.60 -2.49
CA PHE A 238 -19.75 -10.53 -1.46
C PHE A 238 -21.27 -10.63 -1.37
N ASP A 239 -21.98 -9.52 -1.47
CA ASP A 239 -23.45 -9.46 -1.39
C ASP A 239 -24.09 -8.64 -2.54
N ASP A 240 -24.12 -9.20 -3.75
CA ASP A 240 -24.88 -8.65 -4.86
C ASP A 240 -25.85 -9.70 -5.43
N SER A 241 -27.15 -9.45 -5.28
CA SER A 241 -28.20 -10.33 -5.79
C SER A 241 -28.29 -10.36 -7.33
N GLY A 242 -27.58 -9.47 -8.03
CA GLY A 242 -27.50 -9.44 -9.49
C GLY A 242 -26.45 -10.36 -10.07
N TRP A 243 -25.57 -10.94 -9.24
CA TRP A 243 -24.54 -11.87 -9.67
C TRP A 243 -25.03 -13.32 -9.68
N ASP A 244 -24.71 -14.05 -10.75
CA ASP A 244 -24.88 -15.50 -10.84
C ASP A 244 -23.62 -16.21 -10.36
N TYR A 245 -23.45 -16.29 -9.04
CA TYR A 245 -22.25 -16.85 -8.41
C TYR A 245 -21.94 -18.26 -8.88
N ARG A 246 -22.95 -19.11 -9.12
CA ARG A 246 -22.76 -20.48 -9.60
C ARG A 246 -22.20 -20.52 -11.02
N ALA A 247 -22.70 -19.64 -11.89
CA ALA A 247 -22.23 -19.59 -13.27
C ALA A 247 -20.77 -19.09 -13.35
N TYR A 248 -20.41 -18.09 -12.55
CA TYR A 248 -19.03 -17.59 -12.51
C TYR A 248 -18.07 -18.57 -11.83
N ALA A 249 -18.47 -19.24 -10.76
CA ALA A 249 -17.68 -20.30 -10.15
C ALA A 249 -17.42 -21.46 -11.13
N ALA A 250 -18.37 -21.81 -11.98
CA ALA A 250 -18.18 -22.82 -13.03
C ALA A 250 -17.26 -22.35 -14.18
N ALA A 251 -17.04 -21.04 -14.31
CA ALA A 251 -16.22 -20.40 -15.35
C ALA A 251 -14.86 -19.89 -14.82
N SER A 252 -14.44 -20.32 -13.64
CA SER A 252 -13.14 -19.98 -13.02
C SER A 252 -12.63 -21.17 -12.21
N ASP A 253 -11.36 -21.15 -11.84
CA ASP A 253 -10.78 -22.13 -10.90
C ASP A 253 -11.05 -21.70 -9.46
N TYR A 254 -11.05 -20.39 -9.20
CA TYR A 254 -11.42 -19.81 -7.90
C TYR A 254 -12.31 -18.59 -8.09
N LEU A 255 -13.34 -18.49 -7.23
CA LEU A 255 -14.15 -17.29 -7.08
C LEU A 255 -13.70 -16.56 -5.81
N LEU A 256 -13.26 -15.31 -5.96
CA LEU A 256 -12.76 -14.46 -4.90
C LEU A 256 -13.89 -13.54 -4.44
N LEU A 257 -14.38 -13.68 -3.21
CA LEU A 257 -15.48 -12.90 -2.66
C LEU A 257 -14.97 -11.72 -1.84
N THR A 258 -15.24 -10.48 -2.25
CA THR A 258 -14.82 -9.26 -1.54
C THR A 258 -15.63 -9.05 -0.28
N ALA A 259 -15.19 -9.65 0.85
CA ALA A 259 -15.93 -9.67 2.11
C ALA A 259 -15.72 -8.40 2.95
N TYR A 260 -15.81 -7.26 2.33
CA TYR A 260 -15.71 -5.90 2.89
C TYR A 260 -16.68 -4.97 2.14
N ASP A 261 -16.70 -3.68 2.49
CA ASP A 261 -17.61 -2.68 1.93
C ASP A 261 -19.09 -2.94 2.27
N GLU A 262 -19.36 -3.38 3.51
CA GLU A 262 -20.74 -3.32 4.06
C GLU A 262 -21.24 -1.88 4.05
N HIS A 263 -20.39 -0.96 4.58
CA HIS A 263 -20.47 0.48 4.37
C HIS A 263 -19.21 0.93 3.63
N TRP A 264 -19.34 1.87 2.73
CA TRP A 264 -18.26 2.34 1.87
C TRP A 264 -18.32 3.84 1.67
N GLY A 265 -17.31 4.43 1.01
CA GLY A 265 -17.10 5.86 0.87
C GLY A 265 -18.30 6.72 0.44
N ASP A 266 -19.17 6.24 -0.45
CA ASP A 266 -20.34 6.99 -0.92
C ASP A 266 -21.61 6.75 -0.07
N GLY A 267 -21.51 5.96 1.01
CA GLY A 267 -22.61 5.59 1.90
C GLY A 267 -22.60 6.35 3.23
N ALA A 268 -23.52 6.02 4.10
CA ALA A 268 -23.48 6.48 5.48
C ALA A 268 -22.34 5.80 6.25
N PRO A 269 -21.71 6.49 7.24
CA PRO A 269 -20.71 5.90 8.10
C PRO A 269 -21.20 4.60 8.77
N GLY A 270 -20.31 3.64 8.94
CA GLY A 270 -20.60 2.36 9.58
C GLY A 270 -19.49 1.33 9.39
N SER A 271 -19.71 0.14 9.95
CA SER A 271 -18.76 -0.97 9.87
C SER A 271 -18.37 -1.30 8.44
N VAL A 272 -17.08 -1.42 8.16
CA VAL A 272 -16.57 -1.78 6.81
C VAL A 272 -16.87 -3.24 6.50
N ALA A 273 -16.85 -4.11 7.54
CA ALA A 273 -17.17 -5.53 7.42
C ALA A 273 -17.64 -6.08 8.77
N GLY A 274 -18.86 -5.74 9.18
CA GLY A 274 -19.44 -6.17 10.45
C GLY A 274 -19.57 -7.67 10.52
N GLN A 275 -19.21 -8.26 11.67
CA GLN A 275 -19.18 -9.71 11.86
C GLN A 275 -20.55 -10.39 11.59
N PRO A 276 -21.70 -9.87 12.05
CA PRO A 276 -23.00 -10.45 11.73
C PRO A 276 -23.34 -10.42 10.24
N TRP A 277 -23.05 -9.31 9.55
CA TRP A 277 -23.23 -9.19 8.10
C TRP A 277 -22.34 -10.18 7.35
N PHE A 278 -21.09 -10.30 7.77
CA PHE A 278 -20.15 -11.24 7.19
C PHE A 278 -20.66 -12.69 7.32
N GLU A 279 -21.05 -13.12 8.51
CA GLU A 279 -21.52 -14.50 8.76
C GLU A 279 -22.81 -14.83 8.01
N GLU A 280 -23.78 -13.90 7.99
CA GLU A 280 -25.04 -14.09 7.27
C GLU A 280 -24.80 -14.20 5.77
N THR A 281 -23.97 -13.32 5.22
CA THR A 281 -23.64 -13.30 3.80
C THR A 281 -22.81 -14.52 3.40
N LEU A 282 -21.81 -14.89 4.19
CA LEU A 282 -21.04 -16.09 3.96
C LEU A 282 -21.90 -17.34 3.97
N ALA A 283 -22.78 -17.49 4.96
CA ALA A 283 -23.71 -18.62 5.01
C ALA A 283 -24.63 -18.68 3.78
N LYS A 284 -25.05 -17.52 3.26
CA LYS A 284 -25.83 -17.43 2.02
C LYS A 284 -24.99 -17.88 0.81
N ARG A 285 -23.74 -17.40 0.66
CA ARG A 285 -22.85 -17.77 -0.46
C ARG A 285 -22.51 -19.26 -0.43
N MET A 286 -22.22 -19.81 0.75
CA MET A 286 -21.82 -21.22 0.89
C MET A 286 -22.96 -22.24 0.70
N ARG A 287 -24.20 -21.77 0.50
CA ARG A 287 -25.29 -22.63 -0.04
C ARG A 287 -25.25 -22.74 -1.57
N GLU A 288 -24.57 -21.84 -2.23
CA GLU A 288 -24.49 -21.72 -3.69
C GLU A 288 -23.15 -22.19 -4.24
N LEU A 289 -22.09 -22.14 -3.43
CA LEU A 289 -20.70 -22.31 -3.83
C LEU A 289 -20.06 -23.51 -3.11
N ASP A 290 -19.03 -24.06 -3.74
CA ASP A 290 -18.12 -25.04 -3.13
C ASP A 290 -16.96 -24.30 -2.44
N GLY A 291 -16.78 -24.54 -1.14
CA GLY A 291 -15.69 -23.94 -0.38
C GLY A 291 -14.31 -24.20 -0.99
N ALA A 292 -14.07 -25.40 -1.54
CA ALA A 292 -12.80 -25.76 -2.15
C ALA A 292 -12.39 -24.92 -3.38
N HIS A 293 -13.35 -24.16 -3.95
CA HIS A 293 -13.14 -23.24 -5.07
C HIS A 293 -13.49 -21.79 -4.72
N THR A 294 -13.68 -21.49 -3.43
CA THR A 294 -14.02 -20.16 -2.94
C THR A 294 -12.92 -19.60 -2.08
N ILE A 295 -12.47 -18.39 -2.38
CA ILE A 295 -11.50 -17.62 -1.60
C ILE A 295 -12.22 -16.41 -1.02
N ILE A 296 -11.99 -16.11 0.26
CA ILE A 296 -12.55 -14.95 0.93
C ILE A 296 -11.52 -13.83 0.91
N CYS A 297 -11.86 -12.70 0.29
CA CYS A 297 -11.02 -11.51 0.33
C CYS A 297 -11.28 -10.74 1.63
N ILE A 298 -10.22 -10.53 2.39
CA ILE A 298 -10.22 -9.79 3.65
C ILE A 298 -9.69 -8.38 3.36
N GLY A 299 -10.39 -7.36 3.85
CA GLY A 299 -9.93 -5.97 3.75
C GLY A 299 -8.89 -5.66 4.82
N GLY A 300 -7.93 -4.79 4.50
CA GLY A 300 -6.94 -4.24 5.42
C GLY A 300 -6.93 -2.71 5.35
N PHE A 301 -8.09 -2.07 5.42
CA PHE A 301 -8.25 -0.63 5.22
C PHE A 301 -9.46 -0.11 6.00
N GLY A 302 -9.68 1.19 5.98
CA GLY A 302 -10.83 1.85 6.56
C GLY A 302 -11.31 3.04 5.75
N TYR A 303 -12.31 3.71 6.27
CA TYR A 303 -12.83 4.95 5.72
C TYR A 303 -12.95 6.01 6.81
N ASP A 304 -12.66 7.25 6.43
CA ASP A 304 -12.98 8.45 7.17
C ASP A 304 -14.10 9.20 6.45
N TRP A 305 -15.29 9.20 7.04
CA TRP A 305 -16.44 9.95 6.55
C TRP A 305 -16.49 11.33 7.20
N GLN A 306 -16.40 12.35 6.38
CA GLN A 306 -16.57 13.73 6.80
C GLN A 306 -18.00 14.21 6.48
N GLU A 307 -18.69 14.87 7.43
CA GLU A 307 -20.11 15.21 7.29
C GLU A 307 -20.43 16.06 6.05
N GLU A 308 -19.60 17.05 5.72
CA GLU A 308 -19.73 17.93 4.54
C GLU A 308 -18.55 17.82 3.56
N GLY A 309 -17.80 16.68 3.57
CA GLY A 309 -16.59 16.47 2.80
C GLY A 309 -16.59 15.23 1.92
N GLU A 310 -15.45 14.96 1.32
CA GLU A 310 -15.22 13.72 0.59
C GLU A 310 -14.75 12.64 1.56
N THR A 311 -15.33 11.46 1.50
CA THR A 311 -14.84 10.30 2.25
C THR A 311 -13.45 9.91 1.78
N ARG A 312 -12.53 9.69 2.71
CA ARG A 312 -11.18 9.20 2.43
C ARG A 312 -11.07 7.72 2.74
N THR A 313 -10.35 6.98 1.92
CA THR A 313 -9.92 5.62 2.26
C THR A 313 -8.61 5.72 3.04
N LEU A 314 -8.50 4.98 4.13
CA LEU A 314 -7.34 4.99 5.02
C LEU A 314 -6.71 3.60 5.08
N THR A 315 -5.39 3.57 5.16
CA THR A 315 -4.68 2.38 5.64
C THR A 315 -4.91 2.20 7.14
N PHE A 316 -4.63 1.02 7.66
CA PHE A 316 -4.66 0.79 9.12
C PHE A 316 -3.76 1.78 9.88
N GLN A 317 -2.56 2.04 9.35
CA GLN A 317 -1.64 2.99 9.97
C GLN A 317 -2.19 4.41 9.99
N GLU A 318 -2.74 4.90 8.87
CA GLU A 318 -3.35 6.23 8.79
C GLU A 318 -4.51 6.38 9.77
N ALA A 319 -5.39 5.36 9.88
CA ALA A 319 -6.49 5.39 10.85
C ALA A 319 -5.99 5.53 12.30
N LEU A 320 -4.92 4.81 12.67
CA LEU A 320 -4.36 4.93 14.02
C LEU A 320 -3.60 6.25 14.25
N LEU A 321 -2.95 6.80 13.22
CA LEU A 321 -2.32 8.11 13.32
C LEU A 321 -3.37 9.22 13.48
N GLU A 322 -4.48 9.16 12.75
CA GLU A 322 -5.59 10.11 12.92
C GLU A 322 -6.21 10.02 14.31
N ALA A 323 -6.39 8.81 14.86
CA ALA A 323 -6.86 8.65 16.24
C ALA A 323 -5.89 9.26 17.26
N ARG A 324 -4.58 9.08 17.06
CA ARG A 324 -3.54 9.70 17.92
C ARG A 324 -3.56 11.22 17.83
N ASP A 325 -3.58 11.76 16.62
CA ASP A 325 -3.41 13.20 16.36
C ASP A 325 -4.65 14.01 16.74
N SER A 326 -5.84 13.39 16.64
CA SER A 326 -7.10 13.95 17.13
C SER A 326 -7.37 13.68 18.63
N GLU A 327 -6.47 12.97 19.33
CA GLU A 327 -6.66 12.50 20.72
C GLU A 327 -7.93 11.65 20.90
N ALA A 328 -8.43 11.04 19.82
CA ALA A 328 -9.62 10.19 19.87
C ALA A 328 -9.28 8.79 20.43
N ASN A 329 -10.23 8.21 21.16
CA ASN A 329 -10.09 6.83 21.62
C ASN A 329 -10.64 5.89 20.55
N VAL A 330 -9.86 4.90 20.13
CA VAL A 330 -10.35 3.82 19.29
C VAL A 330 -11.27 2.93 20.13
N GLU A 331 -12.51 2.84 19.72
CA GLU A 331 -13.54 1.99 20.31
C GLU A 331 -13.74 0.73 19.46
N PHE A 332 -14.26 -0.32 20.06
CA PHE A 332 -14.62 -1.55 19.38
C PHE A 332 -16.14 -1.74 19.50
N ASP A 333 -16.85 -1.69 18.38
CA ASP A 333 -18.29 -1.87 18.40
C ASP A 333 -18.67 -3.32 18.74
N PRO A 334 -19.40 -3.57 19.83
CA PRO A 334 -19.66 -4.93 20.29
C PRO A 334 -20.67 -5.70 19.40
N GLU A 335 -21.43 -5.03 18.56
CA GLU A 335 -22.38 -5.66 17.62
C GLU A 335 -21.67 -6.01 16.30
N THR A 336 -20.97 -5.06 15.69
CA THR A 336 -20.30 -5.26 14.41
C THR A 336 -18.90 -5.86 14.54
N ARG A 337 -18.28 -5.74 15.73
CA ARG A 337 -16.90 -6.20 16.01
C ARG A 337 -15.87 -5.56 15.04
N ASN A 338 -16.12 -4.30 14.70
CA ASN A 338 -15.15 -3.47 13.98
C ASN A 338 -14.67 -2.34 14.88
N PRO A 339 -13.38 -1.95 14.79
CA PRO A 339 -12.86 -0.76 15.44
C PRO A 339 -13.36 0.51 14.73
N PHE A 340 -13.61 1.56 15.55
CA PHE A 340 -14.04 2.87 15.07
C PHE A 340 -13.65 3.97 16.05
N PHE A 341 -13.70 5.20 15.59
CA PHE A 341 -13.65 6.42 16.42
C PHE A 341 -14.29 7.59 15.68
N SER A 342 -14.53 8.67 16.40
CA SER A 342 -14.98 9.94 15.81
C SER A 342 -14.25 11.10 16.45
N PHE A 343 -14.10 12.18 15.70
CA PHE A 343 -13.48 13.42 16.17
C PHE A 343 -14.04 14.63 15.43
N GLU A 344 -13.78 15.82 15.98
CA GLU A 344 -14.15 17.10 15.39
C GLU A 344 -12.86 17.91 15.14
N GLU A 345 -12.68 18.43 13.93
CA GLU A 345 -11.56 19.30 13.60
C GLU A 345 -11.77 20.73 14.11
N GLU A 346 -10.71 21.56 14.10
CA GLU A 346 -10.77 22.96 14.57
C GLU A 346 -11.78 23.83 13.80
N ASP A 347 -12.11 23.47 12.56
CA ASP A 347 -13.10 24.17 11.73
C ASP A 347 -14.55 23.73 11.99
N GLY A 348 -14.74 22.72 12.86
CA GLY A 348 -16.04 22.17 13.26
C GLY A 348 -16.55 21.05 12.36
N SER A 349 -15.72 20.51 11.47
CA SER A 349 -16.08 19.32 10.69
C SER A 349 -16.07 18.05 11.55
N GLU A 350 -17.15 17.28 11.46
CA GLU A 350 -17.26 15.99 12.17
C GLU A 350 -16.76 14.85 11.29
N HIS A 351 -15.95 13.98 11.88
CA HIS A 351 -15.36 12.81 11.25
C HIS A 351 -15.80 11.54 11.95
N ALA A 352 -16.11 10.51 11.15
CA ALA A 352 -16.40 9.16 11.63
C ALA A 352 -15.51 8.16 10.90
N VAL A 353 -14.60 7.54 11.64
CA VAL A 353 -13.63 6.59 11.10
C VAL A 353 -14.00 5.18 11.52
N TRP A 354 -14.10 4.28 10.53
CA TRP A 354 -14.24 2.83 10.73
C TRP A 354 -13.17 2.12 9.91
N PHE A 355 -12.53 1.12 10.49
CA PHE A 355 -11.45 0.43 9.81
C PHE A 355 -11.40 -1.06 10.14
N LEU A 356 -10.58 -1.80 9.40
CA LEU A 356 -10.36 -3.22 9.56
C LEU A 356 -8.94 -3.46 10.07
N ASP A 357 -8.80 -4.38 11.00
CA ASP A 357 -7.55 -4.72 11.64
C ASP A 357 -7.31 -6.23 11.74
N GLY A 358 -6.26 -6.64 12.43
CA GLY A 358 -5.93 -8.04 12.63
C GLY A 358 -6.98 -8.82 13.42
N VAL A 359 -7.73 -8.15 14.32
CA VAL A 359 -8.83 -8.76 15.09
C VAL A 359 -10.03 -9.05 14.19
N THR A 360 -10.42 -8.09 13.38
CA THR A 360 -11.50 -8.26 12.40
C THR A 360 -11.17 -9.39 11.41
N ALA A 361 -9.95 -9.37 10.87
CA ALA A 361 -9.49 -10.41 9.95
C ALA A 361 -9.47 -11.80 10.60
N PHE A 362 -9.00 -11.92 11.84
CA PHE A 362 -9.03 -13.17 12.61
C PHE A 362 -10.46 -13.70 12.75
N ASN A 363 -11.41 -12.84 13.13
CA ASN A 363 -12.80 -13.22 13.31
C ASN A 363 -13.43 -13.73 11.99
N GLN A 364 -13.19 -13.05 10.89
CA GLN A 364 -13.67 -13.46 9.55
C GLN A 364 -13.07 -14.81 9.11
N MET A 365 -11.76 -14.98 9.27
CA MET A 365 -11.09 -16.25 8.96
C MET A 365 -11.62 -17.39 9.86
N ARG A 366 -11.81 -17.13 11.14
CA ARG A 366 -12.34 -18.10 12.11
C ARG A 366 -13.75 -18.55 11.74
N ALA A 367 -14.65 -17.61 11.43
CA ALA A 367 -16.03 -17.91 11.03
C ALA A 367 -16.09 -18.70 9.70
N SER A 368 -15.12 -18.48 8.80
CA SER A 368 -15.04 -19.17 7.51
C SER A 368 -14.63 -20.64 7.59
N ARG A 369 -14.03 -21.09 8.70
CA ARG A 369 -13.55 -22.48 8.86
C ARG A 369 -14.62 -23.54 8.66
N ALA A 370 -15.85 -23.25 9.09
CA ALA A 370 -16.97 -24.19 8.97
C ALA A 370 -17.30 -24.59 7.53
N TYR A 371 -16.82 -23.80 6.57
CA TYR A 371 -17.15 -23.94 5.14
C TYR A 371 -16.01 -24.53 4.31
N ASN A 372 -14.85 -24.81 4.90
CA ASN A 372 -13.67 -25.33 4.21
C ASN A 372 -13.31 -24.53 2.95
N VAL A 373 -13.28 -23.20 3.09
CA VAL A 373 -12.90 -22.31 1.98
C VAL A 373 -11.48 -22.60 1.50
N ALA A 374 -11.22 -22.42 0.20
CA ALA A 374 -9.93 -22.71 -0.43
C ALA A 374 -8.81 -21.83 0.15
N GLY A 375 -9.13 -20.61 0.54
CA GLY A 375 -8.13 -19.68 1.06
C GLY A 375 -8.69 -18.33 1.42
N PHE A 376 -7.74 -17.45 1.76
CA PHE A 376 -7.97 -16.05 2.04
C PHE A 376 -7.06 -15.18 1.17
N ALA A 377 -7.57 -14.05 0.72
CA ALA A 377 -6.83 -13.07 -0.05
C ALA A 377 -6.88 -11.71 0.67
N LEU A 378 -5.73 -11.11 0.90
CA LEU A 378 -5.63 -9.80 1.58
C LEU A 378 -5.74 -8.67 0.55
N TRP A 379 -6.75 -7.83 0.65
CA TRP A 379 -6.87 -6.57 -0.04
C TRP A 379 -6.58 -5.41 0.93
N ARG A 380 -5.45 -4.76 0.82
CA ARG A 380 -4.28 -5.07 0.02
C ARG A 380 -3.01 -5.09 0.89
N MET A 381 -1.96 -5.67 0.38
CA MET A 381 -0.67 -5.60 1.04
C MET A 381 -0.21 -4.15 1.15
N GLY A 382 0.31 -3.76 2.30
CA GLY A 382 0.77 -2.41 2.61
C GLY A 382 -0.29 -1.54 3.31
N SER A 383 -1.57 -1.87 3.24
CA SER A 383 -2.62 -1.12 3.95
C SER A 383 -3.09 -1.80 5.24
N GLU A 384 -2.77 -3.07 5.42
CA GLU A 384 -3.25 -3.90 6.51
C GLU A 384 -2.61 -3.59 7.87
N ASP A 385 -3.26 -4.01 8.95
CA ASP A 385 -2.62 -4.20 10.26
C ASP A 385 -1.53 -5.27 10.15
N PRO A 386 -0.23 -4.94 10.30
CA PRO A 386 0.83 -5.92 10.13
C PRO A 386 0.79 -7.07 11.15
N SER A 387 0.04 -6.93 12.26
CA SER A 387 -0.16 -8.02 13.21
C SER A 387 -0.99 -9.17 12.63
N LEU A 388 -1.78 -8.91 11.55
CA LEU A 388 -2.49 -9.91 10.78
C LEU A 388 -1.59 -11.08 10.36
N TRP A 389 -0.36 -10.81 9.95
CA TRP A 389 0.58 -11.83 9.48
C TRP A 389 0.97 -12.85 10.55
N SER A 390 0.68 -12.56 11.83
CA SER A 390 0.85 -13.52 12.91
C SER A 390 -0.21 -14.64 12.91
N VAL A 391 -1.33 -14.44 12.21
CA VAL A 391 -2.47 -15.36 12.12
C VAL A 391 -2.83 -15.73 10.68
N PHE A 392 -2.16 -15.16 9.68
CA PHE A 392 -2.39 -15.39 8.25
C PHE A 392 -1.37 -16.39 7.68
N GLY A 393 -1.68 -17.05 6.59
CA GLY A 393 -0.76 -17.96 5.91
C GLY A 393 -0.38 -19.19 6.75
N ASP A 394 0.92 -19.47 6.82
CA ASP A 394 1.47 -20.63 7.55
C ASP A 394 1.18 -20.61 9.05
N GLN A 395 0.94 -19.44 9.60
CA GLN A 395 0.61 -19.28 11.02
C GLN A 395 -0.84 -19.72 11.34
N TRP A 396 -1.68 -19.83 10.31
CA TRP A 396 -3.07 -20.26 10.45
C TRP A 396 -3.18 -21.78 10.60
N THR A 397 -3.21 -22.29 11.80
CA THR A 397 -3.40 -23.72 12.06
C THR A 397 -4.82 -24.08 12.45
N GLY A 398 -5.61 -23.06 12.81
CA GLY A 398 -7.01 -23.22 13.16
C GLY A 398 -7.31 -24.10 14.38
N ALA A 399 -6.32 -24.62 15.09
CA ALA A 399 -6.55 -25.35 16.34
C ALA A 399 -6.88 -24.36 17.47
N PRO A 400 -7.84 -24.66 18.37
CA PRO A 400 -7.94 -23.92 19.63
C PRO A 400 -6.61 -24.10 20.37
N SER A 401 -5.91 -23.02 20.71
CA SER A 401 -4.82 -23.13 21.66
C SER A 401 -5.44 -23.47 23.00
N ASP A 402 -5.20 -24.68 23.52
CA ASP A 402 -5.45 -24.96 24.93
C ASP A 402 -4.67 -23.93 25.74
N ALA A 403 -5.36 -23.02 26.39
CA ALA A 403 -4.82 -21.96 27.24
C ALA A 403 -4.01 -22.44 28.44
N THR A 404 -3.61 -23.71 28.46
CA THR A 404 -2.89 -24.37 29.55
C THR A 404 -1.45 -24.77 29.24
N ALA A 405 -0.94 -24.47 28.03
CA ALA A 405 0.48 -24.72 27.72
C ALA A 405 1.36 -23.63 28.36
N GLY A 406 2.16 -24.03 29.35
CA GLY A 406 3.15 -23.16 30.00
C GLY A 406 4.26 -22.70 29.03
N PRO A 407 5.14 -21.76 29.46
CA PRO A 407 6.03 -20.99 28.60
C PRO A 407 7.21 -21.73 27.95
N GLU A 408 7.27 -23.06 27.97
CA GLU A 408 8.41 -23.85 27.45
C GLU A 408 8.03 -25.09 26.59
N GLY A 409 6.91 -25.04 25.86
CA GLY A 409 6.60 -26.05 24.84
C GLY A 409 7.10 -25.67 23.46
N PRO A 410 7.31 -26.64 22.51
CA PRO A 410 7.59 -26.29 21.11
C PRO A 410 6.43 -25.41 20.61
N ALA A 411 6.76 -24.33 19.91
CA ALA A 411 5.80 -23.33 19.44
C ALA A 411 4.59 -24.01 18.79
N GLY A 412 3.50 -24.09 19.53
CA GLY A 412 2.21 -24.47 18.99
C GLY A 412 1.68 -23.35 18.12
N PRO A 413 0.64 -23.60 17.30
CA PRO A 413 0.07 -22.58 16.43
C PRO A 413 -0.32 -21.34 17.23
N ALA A 414 0.01 -20.18 16.68
CA ALA A 414 -0.28 -18.90 17.30
C ALA A 414 -1.80 -18.73 17.45
N GLY A 415 -2.29 -18.71 18.69
CA GLY A 415 -3.68 -18.37 19.00
C GLY A 415 -3.90 -16.86 18.93
N PRO A 416 -5.16 -16.38 19.13
CA PRO A 416 -5.48 -14.94 19.04
C PRO A 416 -4.64 -14.05 19.97
N ALA A 417 -4.02 -14.60 21.01
CA ALA A 417 -3.15 -13.86 21.93
C ALA A 417 -1.96 -13.15 21.26
N VAL A 418 -1.53 -13.59 20.08
CA VAL A 418 -0.46 -12.91 19.32
C VAL A 418 -0.91 -11.54 18.82
N LEU A 419 -2.21 -11.32 18.64
CA LEU A 419 -2.80 -10.05 18.21
C LEU A 419 -2.81 -8.98 19.32
N THR A 420 -2.42 -9.31 20.56
CA THR A 420 -2.25 -8.30 21.62
C THR A 420 -1.10 -7.32 21.35
N ARG A 421 -0.16 -7.70 20.49
CA ARG A 421 0.90 -6.84 19.99
C ARG A 421 0.44 -6.17 18.70
N VAL A 422 0.57 -4.86 18.61
CA VAL A 422 0.23 -4.09 17.41
C VAL A 422 1.54 -3.64 16.77
N VAL A 423 1.81 -4.15 15.58
CA VAL A 423 3.03 -3.81 14.84
C VAL A 423 2.81 -2.47 14.13
N TYR A 424 3.85 -1.62 14.07
CA TYR A 424 3.78 -0.40 13.27
C TYR A 424 3.66 -0.72 11.77
N GLY A 425 3.01 0.18 11.03
CA GLY A 425 2.76 0.00 9.60
C GLY A 425 3.99 0.16 8.70
N TYR A 426 3.74 0.47 7.45
CA TYR A 426 4.75 0.46 6.37
C TYR A 426 5.15 1.85 5.90
N ASP A 427 4.50 2.91 6.38
CA ASP A 427 4.73 4.29 5.99
C ASP A 427 5.61 5.03 6.99
N VAL A 428 6.08 6.19 6.58
CA VAL A 428 6.81 7.16 7.39
C VAL A 428 5.91 8.36 7.65
N ASP A 429 5.89 8.85 8.88
CA ASP A 429 5.13 10.04 9.27
C ASP A 429 5.98 11.31 9.08
N PHE A 430 5.53 12.24 8.26
CA PHE A 430 6.21 13.49 7.99
C PHE A 430 5.54 14.67 8.69
N GLU A 431 6.29 15.36 9.55
CA GLU A 431 5.81 16.54 10.25
C GLU A 431 6.55 17.81 9.83
N GLY A 432 5.85 18.96 9.85
CA GLY A 432 6.45 20.27 9.64
C GLY A 432 6.70 20.63 8.17
N GLU A 433 7.50 21.71 7.95
CA GLU A 433 7.77 22.26 6.63
C GLU A 433 9.26 22.50 6.39
N GLY A 434 9.74 22.16 5.20
CA GLY A 434 11.13 22.40 4.76
C GLY A 434 11.75 21.21 4.05
N GLU A 435 12.98 21.43 3.60
CA GLU A 435 13.70 20.47 2.76
C GLU A 435 14.78 19.70 3.55
N ILE A 436 14.96 20.01 4.82
CA ILE A 436 15.91 19.30 5.68
C ILE A 436 15.12 18.29 6.50
N LEU A 437 15.40 17.02 6.32
CA LEU A 437 14.78 15.92 7.03
C LEU A 437 15.56 15.58 8.29
N GLN A 438 14.86 15.38 9.40
CA GLN A 438 15.42 14.97 10.68
C GLN A 438 14.60 13.81 11.24
N VAL A 439 15.23 12.67 11.51
CA VAL A 439 14.57 11.58 12.24
C VAL A 439 14.30 12.02 13.66
N GLU A 440 13.04 12.26 14.01
CA GLU A 440 12.61 12.67 15.34
C GLU A 440 12.30 11.49 16.24
N ALA A 441 11.66 10.46 15.69
CA ALA A 441 11.33 9.24 16.40
C ALA A 441 11.57 8.00 15.53
N SER A 442 12.00 6.92 16.17
CA SER A 442 12.08 5.57 15.58
C SER A 442 10.78 4.81 15.87
N PRO A 443 10.44 3.80 15.04
CA PRO A 443 9.22 3.04 15.21
C PRO A 443 9.10 2.40 16.59
N LYS A 444 7.85 2.38 17.09
CA LYS A 444 7.48 1.69 18.32
C LYS A 444 6.26 0.82 18.07
N GLU A 445 6.29 -0.37 18.61
CA GLU A 445 5.11 -1.22 18.64
C GLU A 445 4.08 -0.69 19.63
N GLY A 446 2.82 -0.89 19.29
CA GLY A 446 1.70 -0.67 20.17
C GLY A 446 1.26 -1.96 20.88
N SER A 447 0.18 -1.85 21.64
CA SER A 447 -0.44 -2.96 22.33
C SER A 447 -1.94 -2.79 22.45
N ARG A 448 -2.66 -3.92 22.48
CA ARG A 448 -4.10 -3.97 22.73
C ARG A 448 -4.46 -5.13 23.63
N GLU A 449 -5.55 -4.97 24.36
CA GLU A 449 -6.22 -6.06 25.08
C GLU A 449 -7.31 -6.65 24.20
N ILE A 450 -7.45 -7.97 24.23
CA ILE A 450 -8.51 -8.69 23.53
C ILE A 450 -9.16 -9.72 24.47
N ASN A 451 -10.47 -9.95 24.30
CA ASN A 451 -11.16 -11.05 24.95
C ASN A 451 -11.78 -11.97 23.90
N VAL A 452 -11.59 -13.26 24.09
CA VAL A 452 -12.09 -14.31 23.20
C VAL A 452 -13.34 -14.92 23.83
N ASP A 453 -14.41 -15.02 23.06
CA ASP A 453 -15.61 -15.72 23.46
C ASP A 453 -15.34 -17.23 23.46
N ALA A 454 -15.64 -17.88 24.58
CA ALA A 454 -15.39 -19.32 24.77
C ALA A 454 -16.32 -20.21 23.94
N ASP A 455 -17.50 -19.70 23.53
CA ASP A 455 -18.51 -20.47 22.81
C ASP A 455 -18.21 -20.62 21.33
N ASP A 456 -17.74 -19.52 20.67
CA ASP A 456 -17.46 -19.48 19.22
C ASP A 456 -15.96 -19.32 18.91
N GLY A 457 -15.16 -18.90 19.89
CA GLY A 457 -13.74 -18.64 19.76
C GLY A 457 -13.41 -17.39 18.94
N LEU A 458 -14.38 -16.49 18.76
CA LEU A 458 -14.18 -15.18 18.14
C LEU A 458 -13.72 -14.17 19.21
N ILE A 459 -12.99 -13.16 18.77
CA ILE A 459 -12.64 -12.03 19.64
C ILE A 459 -13.90 -11.16 19.78
N SER A 460 -14.35 -11.00 21.02
CA SER A 460 -15.60 -10.30 21.36
C SER A 460 -15.40 -8.89 21.88
N SER A 461 -14.17 -8.55 22.27
CA SER A 461 -13.81 -7.18 22.63
C SER A 461 -12.33 -6.91 22.35
N GLU A 462 -12.05 -5.66 22.04
CA GLU A 462 -10.73 -5.13 21.78
C GLU A 462 -10.60 -3.76 22.43
N ARG A 463 -9.41 -3.44 22.93
CA ARG A 463 -9.08 -2.11 23.43
C ARG A 463 -7.60 -1.81 23.18
N TYR A 464 -7.31 -0.80 22.39
CA TYR A 464 -5.97 -0.30 22.21
C TYR A 464 -5.46 0.33 23.51
N LEU A 465 -4.28 -0.08 23.96
CA LEU A 465 -3.59 0.43 25.16
C LEU A 465 -2.51 1.43 24.77
N GLU A 466 -1.76 1.10 23.71
CA GLU A 466 -0.72 1.93 23.12
C GLU A 466 -0.85 1.85 21.60
N ILE A 467 -1.00 2.99 20.95
CA ILE A 467 -0.98 3.10 19.50
C ILE A 467 0.46 2.95 19.01
N PRO A 468 0.72 2.10 17.99
CA PRO A 468 2.04 2.02 17.40
C PRO A 468 2.42 3.34 16.73
N SER A 469 3.69 3.64 16.67
CA SER A 469 4.19 4.80 15.93
C SER A 469 5.20 4.40 14.87
N PRO A 470 5.16 4.98 13.66
CA PRO A 470 6.15 4.77 12.62
C PRO A 470 7.43 5.57 12.90
N TYR A 471 8.35 5.64 11.92
CA TYR A 471 9.33 6.69 11.89
C TYR A 471 8.64 8.03 11.79
N VAL A 472 9.05 8.99 12.62
CA VAL A 472 8.63 10.40 12.49
C VAL A 472 9.80 11.19 11.91
N ILE A 473 9.58 11.74 10.74
CA ILE A 473 10.56 12.57 10.01
C ILE A 473 10.09 14.02 10.04
N ARG A 474 10.81 14.87 10.78
CA ARG A 474 10.51 16.29 10.79
C ARG A 474 11.16 17.01 9.62
N ARG A 475 10.36 17.73 8.85
CA ARG A 475 10.81 18.69 7.83
C ARG A 475 11.15 20.01 8.50
N VAL A 476 12.37 20.52 8.29
CA VAL A 476 12.80 21.80 8.84
C VAL A 476 13.56 22.62 7.79
N GLY A 477 13.84 23.89 8.11
CA GLY A 477 14.65 24.76 7.27
C GLY A 477 13.88 25.70 6.35
N TRP A 478 12.53 25.60 6.34
CA TRP A 478 11.72 26.55 5.58
C TRP A 478 11.88 27.98 6.09
N ARG A 479 12.14 28.95 5.17
CA ARG A 479 12.25 30.37 5.47
C ARG A 479 11.62 31.19 4.36
N PRO A 480 10.57 32.02 4.63
CA PRO A 480 9.91 32.82 3.61
C PRO A 480 10.87 33.80 2.95
N GLY A 481 10.86 33.86 1.62
CA GLY A 481 11.66 34.79 0.83
C GLY A 481 13.17 34.51 0.79
N MET A 482 13.62 33.35 1.25
CA MET A 482 15.03 32.92 1.20
C MET A 482 15.21 31.70 0.28
N VAL A 483 16.42 31.57 -0.26
CA VAL A 483 16.88 30.38 -0.98
C VAL A 483 18.20 29.93 -0.38
N ALA A 484 18.44 28.63 -0.31
CA ALA A 484 19.72 28.04 0.00
C ALA A 484 20.44 27.63 -1.31
N LEU A 485 21.71 28.01 -1.44
CA LEU A 485 22.56 27.55 -2.54
C LEU A 485 23.32 26.32 -2.07
N THR A 486 23.24 25.25 -2.84
CA THR A 486 23.97 24.01 -2.58
C THR A 486 24.75 23.56 -3.82
N PHE A 487 25.89 22.91 -3.61
CA PHE A 487 26.76 22.36 -4.64
C PHE A 487 27.14 20.94 -4.25
N ASP A 488 26.76 20.00 -5.07
CA ASP A 488 27.03 18.57 -4.86
C ASP A 488 28.26 18.12 -5.66
N ASP A 489 28.72 16.90 -5.44
CA ASP A 489 29.79 16.19 -6.14
C ASP A 489 31.21 16.76 -6.00
N GLY A 490 31.37 17.91 -5.38
CA GLY A 490 32.68 18.54 -5.17
C GLY A 490 33.58 17.85 -4.13
N PRO A 491 34.76 18.43 -3.88
CA PRO A 491 35.36 19.55 -4.61
C PRO A 491 36.03 19.11 -5.92
N ASP A 492 35.89 19.92 -6.95
CA ASP A 492 36.56 19.80 -8.24
C ASP A 492 37.68 20.84 -8.35
N GLU A 493 38.86 20.43 -8.86
CA GLU A 493 40.04 21.30 -8.92
C GLU A 493 39.89 22.50 -9.86
N LYS A 494 39.03 22.39 -10.87
CA LYS A 494 38.79 23.43 -11.89
C LYS A 494 37.61 24.33 -11.52
N TRP A 495 36.49 23.75 -11.08
CA TRP A 495 35.24 24.48 -10.94
C TRP A 495 35.04 25.01 -9.51
N THR A 496 35.39 24.28 -8.49
CA THR A 496 35.18 24.71 -7.10
C THR A 496 35.90 26.04 -6.80
N PRO A 497 37.17 26.29 -7.23
CA PRO A 497 37.79 27.59 -7.01
C PRO A 497 37.04 28.76 -7.67
N GLN A 498 36.50 28.56 -8.87
CA GLN A 498 35.77 29.60 -9.60
C GLN A 498 34.44 29.92 -8.92
N ILE A 499 33.72 28.87 -8.42
CA ILE A 499 32.49 29.04 -7.66
C ILE A 499 32.76 29.82 -6.38
N LEU A 500 33.80 29.46 -5.61
CA LEU A 500 34.20 30.16 -4.40
C LEU A 500 34.57 31.64 -4.67
N ASP A 501 35.27 31.92 -5.75
CA ASP A 501 35.60 33.30 -6.15
C ASP A 501 34.35 34.13 -6.46
N ILE A 502 33.34 33.53 -7.12
CA ILE A 502 32.04 34.15 -7.38
C ILE A 502 31.27 34.39 -6.07
N LEU A 503 31.11 33.37 -5.24
CA LEU A 503 30.42 33.48 -3.96
C LEU A 503 31.02 34.56 -3.08
N LYS A 504 32.35 34.63 -3.03
CA LYS A 504 33.08 35.66 -2.29
C LYS A 504 32.83 37.06 -2.85
N ARG A 505 32.86 37.22 -4.17
CA ARG A 505 32.59 38.50 -4.84
C ARG A 505 31.17 39.00 -4.56
N GLU A 506 30.19 38.09 -4.63
CA GLU A 506 28.78 38.40 -4.40
C GLU A 506 28.39 38.41 -2.90
N ASN A 507 29.33 38.09 -2.01
CA ASN A 507 29.13 37.98 -0.57
C ASN A 507 27.99 37.02 -0.20
N VAL A 508 27.96 35.85 -0.84
CA VAL A 508 26.95 34.80 -0.66
C VAL A 508 27.58 33.60 -0.01
N GLN A 509 26.90 32.99 0.95
CA GLN A 509 27.25 31.70 1.56
C GLN A 509 26.50 30.57 0.85
N ALA A 510 27.08 29.38 0.87
CA ALA A 510 26.53 28.19 0.26
C ALA A 510 26.91 26.95 1.07
N THR A 511 26.23 25.82 0.79
CA THR A 511 26.56 24.50 1.34
C THR A 511 27.16 23.63 0.25
N PHE A 512 28.25 22.94 0.54
CA PHE A 512 28.92 22.03 -0.40
C PHE A 512 28.79 20.60 0.12
N PHE A 513 28.06 19.74 -0.59
CA PHE A 513 27.96 18.32 -0.30
C PHE A 513 29.14 17.58 -0.96
N ILE A 514 30.05 17.09 -0.12
CA ILE A 514 31.37 16.62 -0.53
C ILE A 514 31.38 15.12 -0.76
N ILE A 515 31.84 14.69 -1.94
CA ILE A 515 32.25 13.31 -2.18
C ILE A 515 33.62 13.09 -1.52
N GLY A 516 33.71 12.11 -0.63
CA GLY A 516 34.95 11.87 0.15
C GLY A 516 36.17 11.64 -0.73
N LYS A 517 36.06 10.86 -1.82
CA LYS A 517 37.12 10.62 -2.79
C LYS A 517 37.65 11.92 -3.41
N ASN A 518 36.75 12.84 -3.79
CA ASN A 518 37.09 14.12 -4.37
C ASN A 518 37.74 15.05 -3.33
N GLY A 519 37.23 15.00 -2.09
CA GLY A 519 37.80 15.71 -0.95
C GLY A 519 39.20 15.23 -0.58
N GLN A 520 39.45 13.93 -0.65
CA GLN A 520 40.77 13.34 -0.43
C GLN A 520 41.80 13.82 -1.49
N ALA A 521 41.33 13.94 -2.76
CA ALA A 521 42.18 14.44 -3.84
C ALA A 521 42.45 15.94 -3.71
N ASN A 522 41.52 16.72 -3.15
CA ASN A 522 41.60 18.19 -3.09
C ASN A 522 41.44 18.76 -1.66
N PRO A 523 42.28 18.34 -0.69
CA PRO A 523 42.11 18.74 0.71
C PRO A 523 42.24 20.25 0.96
N GLY A 524 42.96 20.96 0.10
CA GLY A 524 43.10 22.42 0.17
C GLY A 524 41.79 23.15 -0.12
N LEU A 525 40.94 22.59 -1.02
CA LEU A 525 39.65 23.17 -1.34
C LEU A 525 38.65 22.99 -0.21
N ILE A 526 38.64 21.85 0.49
CA ILE A 526 37.82 21.65 1.69
C ILE A 526 38.13 22.72 2.74
N LYS A 527 39.43 22.96 2.99
CA LYS A 527 39.87 23.99 3.95
C LYS A 527 39.48 25.39 3.50
N ARG A 528 39.53 25.67 2.19
CA ARG A 528 39.12 26.94 1.60
C ARG A 528 37.59 27.18 1.75
N ILE A 529 36.77 26.16 1.47
CA ILE A 529 35.31 26.23 1.64
C ILE A 529 34.96 26.69 3.07
N ILE A 530 35.53 26.02 4.08
CA ILE A 530 35.30 26.37 5.48
C ILE A 530 35.90 27.76 5.87
N ALA A 531 37.09 28.09 5.37
CA ALA A 531 37.75 29.36 5.69
C ALA A 531 36.97 30.57 5.09
N GLU A 532 36.28 30.40 4.00
CA GLU A 532 35.45 31.43 3.37
C GLU A 532 34.00 31.47 3.94
N GLY A 533 33.69 30.65 4.97
CA GLY A 533 32.43 30.71 5.72
C GLY A 533 31.30 29.91 5.14
N HIS A 534 31.57 29.00 4.22
CA HIS A 534 30.58 28.07 3.66
C HIS A 534 30.41 26.83 4.53
N ASP A 535 29.24 26.19 4.43
CA ASP A 535 28.96 24.92 5.09
C ASP A 535 29.39 23.72 4.23
N ILE A 536 29.67 22.59 4.90
CA ILE A 536 29.98 21.31 4.26
C ILE A 536 28.99 20.26 4.72
N GLY A 537 28.41 19.53 3.76
CA GLY A 537 27.63 18.33 3.94
C GLY A 537 28.39 17.08 3.46
N ASN A 538 27.94 15.91 3.90
CA ASN A 538 28.43 14.61 3.48
C ASN A 538 27.65 14.15 2.23
N HIS A 539 28.37 13.67 1.20
CA HIS A 539 27.77 13.15 -0.04
C HIS A 539 28.34 11.76 -0.38
N THR A 540 28.54 10.93 0.66
CA THR A 540 29.20 9.62 0.59
C THR A 540 30.69 9.71 0.22
N PHE A 541 31.41 8.56 0.18
CA PHE A 541 32.82 8.54 -0.16
C PHE A 541 33.08 8.28 -1.63
N THR A 542 32.36 7.33 -2.25
CA THR A 542 32.53 6.93 -3.65
C THR A 542 31.35 7.29 -4.57
N HIS A 543 30.31 7.91 -4.00
CA HIS A 543 29.07 8.30 -4.71
C HIS A 543 28.24 7.12 -5.24
N PRO A 544 27.93 6.08 -4.42
CA PRO A 544 27.06 4.99 -4.83
C PRO A 544 25.58 5.39 -4.72
N ASN A 545 24.70 4.66 -5.39
CA ASN A 545 23.27 4.70 -5.10
C ASN A 545 23.03 3.95 -3.78
N LEU A 546 22.65 4.66 -2.72
CA LEU A 546 22.53 4.09 -1.38
C LEU A 546 21.33 3.15 -1.26
N GLY A 547 20.25 3.37 -2.01
CA GLY A 547 19.07 2.49 -2.03
C GLY A 547 19.39 1.07 -2.54
N GLU A 548 20.50 0.90 -3.27
CA GLU A 548 20.96 -0.39 -3.78
C GLU A 548 22.08 -1.01 -2.92
N MET A 549 22.49 -0.34 -1.82
CA MET A 549 23.64 -0.76 -1.01
C MET A 549 23.21 -1.47 0.28
N PRO A 550 23.97 -2.51 0.71
CA PRO A 550 23.80 -3.06 2.05
C PRO A 550 24.12 -2.00 3.12
N GLY A 551 23.33 -1.92 4.20
CA GLY A 551 23.47 -0.90 5.25
C GLY A 551 24.88 -0.75 5.84
N ARG A 552 25.66 -1.86 5.95
CA ARG A 552 27.07 -1.79 6.39
C ARG A 552 27.97 -1.04 5.40
N VAL A 553 27.67 -1.08 4.11
CA VAL A 553 28.42 -0.34 3.09
C VAL A 553 28.03 1.13 3.15
N THR A 554 26.72 1.41 3.30
CA THR A 554 26.21 2.77 3.52
C THR A 554 26.88 3.42 4.74
N GLU A 555 26.96 2.74 5.88
CA GLU A 555 27.64 3.23 7.08
C GLU A 555 29.13 3.54 6.81
N LEU A 556 29.82 2.68 6.06
CA LEU A 556 31.22 2.88 5.69
C LEU A 556 31.41 4.12 4.79
N GLU A 557 30.57 4.27 3.77
CA GLU A 557 30.57 5.42 2.85
C GLU A 557 30.39 6.75 3.60
N LEU A 558 29.41 6.80 4.49
CA LEU A 558 29.15 7.99 5.32
C LEU A 558 30.26 8.26 6.32
N THR A 559 30.72 7.23 7.05
CA THR A 559 31.74 7.38 8.08
C THR A 559 33.09 7.78 7.50
N ALA A 560 33.50 7.21 6.35
CA ALA A 560 34.77 7.56 5.72
C ALA A 560 34.82 9.03 5.32
N THR A 561 33.76 9.57 4.71
CA THR A 561 33.67 10.98 4.33
C THR A 561 33.62 11.89 5.55
N GLN A 562 32.84 11.53 6.57
CA GLN A 562 32.78 12.26 7.84
C GLN A 562 34.17 12.38 8.48
N ARG A 563 34.90 11.26 8.60
CA ARG A 563 36.26 11.26 9.19
C ARG A 563 37.26 12.05 8.36
N LEU A 564 37.14 12.03 7.02
CA LEU A 564 37.98 12.88 6.17
C LEU A 564 37.73 14.36 6.46
N ILE A 565 36.49 14.80 6.48
CA ILE A 565 36.08 16.18 6.76
C ILE A 565 36.60 16.61 8.15
N GLU A 566 36.37 15.79 9.17
CA GLU A 566 36.83 16.03 10.53
C GLU A 566 38.37 16.19 10.62
N SER A 567 39.10 15.31 9.93
CA SER A 567 40.58 15.35 9.93
C SER A 567 41.15 16.60 9.27
N LEU A 568 40.46 17.15 8.26
CA LEU A 568 40.93 18.31 7.52
C LEU A 568 40.48 19.64 8.12
N THR A 569 39.35 19.68 8.80
CA THR A 569 38.69 20.91 9.26
C THR A 569 38.55 21.03 10.76
N GLY A 570 38.68 19.93 11.51
CA GLY A 570 38.38 19.87 12.94
C GLY A 570 36.85 20.01 13.24
N ARG A 571 36.00 19.89 12.25
CA ARG A 571 34.52 20.06 12.37
C ARG A 571 33.83 18.83 11.85
N SER A 572 32.76 18.40 12.53
CA SER A 572 31.82 17.40 12.06
C SER A 572 30.73 18.06 11.21
N THR A 573 30.39 17.47 10.08
CA THR A 573 29.21 17.88 9.34
C THR A 573 27.94 17.27 9.98
N ARG A 574 26.84 18.02 9.88
CA ARG A 574 25.51 17.57 10.32
C ARG A 574 24.54 17.38 9.16
N LEU A 575 24.99 17.74 7.95
CA LEU A 575 24.18 17.64 6.74
C LEU A 575 24.68 16.46 5.91
N PHE A 576 23.74 15.74 5.38
CA PHE A 576 23.95 14.67 4.42
C PHE A 576 22.97 14.85 3.25
N ARG A 577 23.40 14.49 2.05
CA ARG A 577 22.54 14.36 0.88
C ARG A 577 22.86 13.04 0.19
N ALA A 578 21.82 12.26 -0.11
CA ALA A 578 21.99 11.00 -0.83
C ALA A 578 22.39 11.27 -2.29
N PRO A 579 23.36 10.52 -2.87
CA PRO A 579 23.61 10.52 -4.30
C PRO A 579 22.37 10.12 -5.10
N TYR A 580 22.24 10.68 -6.29
CA TYR A 580 21.15 10.42 -7.25
C TYR A 580 19.74 10.76 -6.72
N LEU A 581 19.62 11.51 -5.64
CA LEU A 581 18.37 11.75 -4.92
C LEU A 581 17.67 10.45 -4.46
N GLY A 582 18.38 9.33 -4.46
CA GLY A 582 17.89 8.06 -3.96
C GLY A 582 17.58 8.17 -2.48
N ASP A 583 16.37 7.77 -2.09
CA ASP A 583 15.86 7.80 -0.73
C ASP A 583 15.97 9.17 -0.04
N ALA A 584 15.93 10.25 -0.85
CA ALA A 584 16.00 11.62 -0.33
C ALA A 584 14.74 11.99 0.47
N GLU A 585 13.63 11.34 0.17
CA GLU A 585 12.36 11.42 0.89
C GLU A 585 11.85 10.00 1.14
N PRO A 586 12.31 9.33 2.22
CA PRO A 586 11.91 7.97 2.51
C PRO A 586 10.39 7.90 2.71
N GLN A 587 9.74 6.99 1.99
CA GLN A 587 8.30 6.75 2.12
C GLN A 587 8.05 5.56 3.05
N THR A 588 9.04 4.72 3.24
CA THR A 588 8.91 3.48 3.98
C THR A 588 9.96 3.35 5.08
N PRO A 589 9.71 2.56 6.12
CA PRO A 589 10.68 2.31 7.20
C PRO A 589 11.98 1.65 6.72
N ASP A 590 11.96 0.95 5.60
CA ASP A 590 13.14 0.29 5.05
C ASP A 590 14.12 1.29 4.41
N GLU A 591 13.62 2.38 3.85
CA GLU A 591 14.39 3.50 3.31
C GLU A 591 14.97 4.39 4.41
#